data_5a25ba42d809603b3f07d06f13a3be52
#
_entry.id   5a25ba42d809603b3f07d06f13a3be52
#
_cell.length_a   1.000
_cell.length_b   1.000
_cell.length_c   1.000
_cell.angle_alpha   90.00
_cell.angle_beta   90.00
_cell.angle_gamma   90.00
#
_symmetry.space_group_name_H-M   'P 1'
#
loop_
_entity.id
_entity.type
_entity.pdbx_description
1 polymer ?
#
loop_
_entity_poly.entity_id
_entity_poly.type
_entity_poly.pdbx_seq_one_letter_code
_entity_poly.pdbx_strand_id
1 'polypeptide(L)'
;MSEKINSLQDRPLSILMPSYRSHPYTGGQGIYMRLVTKAMKDLGHKVEVVSGQPYPILDEGVKLTKLPSLDLYSYDNPLKAFNLSLFKNKIDLFEWISHLTGGFSEPYTFGERMAKWAKLNYSNYDVVHDNQTLAYGLLKLKNMGIPVVGTIHHPITMDKKIDIKHAETISLKILKWRWYSFLNMQMKVARQLDPIIVVSENTRKDLAKDFKIDIKKTRKVLHGIDHLTFKPIEKIKRKSNQLITTASADVPLKGLIYLIRAYDLLLKDFPELQLVVIGKLREGPTSKELDKKGIREKVRFVSDLTSDEIAQLYAESTIAVSPSVYEGFGFPAGEAMSCGIPLVSTNGGSLPEVVGDAGIVVNHSDPLSLYQGIKELLDDEEKRLVYGKMGRERVLDKFTWERAARELVDVYKEAIINANN
;
A
#
# COMPACT_ATOMS: atom_id res chain seq x y z
N MET A 1 34.89 -4.94 14.44
CA MET A 1 33.41 -4.82 14.30
C MET A 1 32.91 -3.45 14.77
N SER A 2 33.28 -2.97 15.97
CA SER A 2 32.89 -1.65 16.49
C SER A 2 33.34 -0.44 15.63
N GLU A 3 34.57 -0.45 15.09
CA GLU A 3 35.07 0.68 14.25
C GLU A 3 34.36 0.80 12.89
N LYS A 4 33.97 -0.33 12.25
CA LYS A 4 33.18 -0.29 11.00
C LYS A 4 31.73 0.15 11.25
N ILE A 5 31.17 -0.15 12.42
CA ILE A 5 29.85 0.35 12.83
C ILE A 5 29.92 1.85 13.05
N ASN A 6 30.95 2.34 13.72
CA ASN A 6 31.15 3.78 13.97
C ASN A 6 31.38 4.57 12.66
N SER A 7 32.09 4.00 11.66
CA SER A 7 32.28 4.66 10.36
C SER A 7 31.01 4.78 9.50
N LEU A 8 29.97 3.98 9.77
CA LEU A 8 28.67 4.04 9.11
C LEU A 8 27.65 4.94 9.85
N GLN A 9 27.95 5.32 11.12
CA GLN A 9 26.96 5.99 11.97
C GLN A 9 26.52 7.34 11.44
N ASP A 10 27.43 8.13 10.81
CA ASP A 10 27.15 9.54 10.48
C ASP A 10 27.34 9.90 9.00
N ARG A 11 27.69 8.94 8.13
CA ARG A 11 27.81 9.27 6.70
C ARG A 11 26.53 9.11 5.92
N PRO A 12 26.26 9.99 4.94
CA PRO A 12 25.19 9.77 3.98
C PRO A 12 25.34 8.43 3.24
N LEU A 13 24.26 7.67 3.15
CA LEU A 13 24.19 6.47 2.34
C LEU A 13 23.74 6.79 0.91
N SER A 14 24.25 6.02 -0.06
CA SER A 14 23.74 6.00 -1.43
C SER A 14 22.79 4.79 -1.57
N ILE A 15 21.50 5.07 -1.72
CA ILE A 15 20.41 4.08 -1.66
C ILE A 15 19.80 3.93 -3.04
N LEU A 16 19.76 2.70 -3.55
CA LEU A 16 19.03 2.34 -4.77
C LEU A 16 17.66 1.74 -4.39
N MET A 17 16.58 2.31 -4.91
CA MET A 17 15.22 1.85 -4.64
C MET A 17 14.52 1.37 -5.91
N PRO A 18 14.59 0.07 -6.25
CA PRO A 18 13.85 -0.50 -7.37
C PRO A 18 12.36 -0.68 -7.04
N SER A 19 11.51 -0.37 -8.04
CA SER A 19 10.07 -0.60 -7.99
C SER A 19 9.55 -0.95 -9.38
N TYR A 20 8.93 -2.12 -9.55
CA TYR A 20 8.48 -2.56 -10.88
C TYR A 20 7.35 -1.69 -11.45
N ARG A 21 6.56 -1.06 -10.60
CA ARG A 21 5.55 -0.04 -10.95
C ARG A 21 5.24 0.83 -9.74
N SER A 22 4.96 2.11 -9.99
CA SER A 22 4.71 3.09 -8.92
C SER A 22 3.74 4.17 -9.39
N HIS A 23 2.47 3.78 -9.64
CA HIS A 23 1.47 4.74 -10.08
C HIS A 23 1.36 5.89 -9.07
N PRO A 24 1.49 7.16 -9.50
CA PRO A 24 1.63 8.28 -8.57
C PRO A 24 0.38 8.58 -7.74
N TYR A 25 -0.80 8.20 -8.24
CA TYR A 25 -2.10 8.57 -7.64
C TYR A 25 -2.93 7.38 -7.15
N THR A 26 -2.55 6.15 -7.49
CA THR A 26 -3.35 4.96 -7.15
C THR A 26 -2.49 3.83 -6.62
N GLY A 27 -3.06 3.02 -5.71
CA GLY A 27 -2.45 1.77 -5.27
C GLY A 27 -1.40 1.87 -4.16
N GLY A 28 -1.15 3.05 -3.60
CA GLY A 28 -0.26 3.24 -2.44
C GLY A 28 1.25 3.15 -2.72
N GLN A 29 1.71 2.35 -3.70
CA GLN A 29 3.14 2.16 -3.97
C GLN A 29 3.84 3.43 -4.45
N GLY A 30 3.21 4.20 -5.34
CA GLY A 30 3.78 5.46 -5.82
C GLY A 30 3.83 6.54 -4.73
N ILE A 31 2.80 6.59 -3.88
CA ILE A 31 2.74 7.49 -2.72
C ILE A 31 3.83 7.11 -1.72
N TYR A 32 3.97 5.81 -1.41
CA TYR A 32 5.05 5.30 -0.58
C TYR A 32 6.43 5.71 -1.11
N MET A 33 6.70 5.45 -2.41
CA MET A 33 7.98 5.79 -3.04
C MET A 33 8.29 7.27 -2.93
N ARG A 34 7.32 8.15 -3.20
CA ARG A 34 7.51 9.60 -3.06
C ARG A 34 7.88 9.99 -1.64
N LEU A 35 7.10 9.55 -0.67
CA LEU A 35 7.23 10.01 0.71
C LEU A 35 8.45 9.40 1.43
N VAL A 36 8.74 8.13 1.21
CA VAL A 36 9.91 7.48 1.82
C VAL A 36 11.22 8.04 1.23
N THR A 37 11.28 8.25 -0.09
CA THR A 37 12.50 8.80 -0.73
C THR A 37 12.73 10.25 -0.35
N LYS A 38 11.64 11.05 -0.22
CA LYS A 38 11.70 12.40 0.34
C LYS A 38 12.29 12.38 1.74
N ALA A 39 11.74 11.55 2.64
CA ALA A 39 12.21 11.48 4.03
C ALA A 39 13.68 11.03 4.12
N MET A 40 14.12 10.07 3.29
CA MET A 40 15.52 9.67 3.20
C MET A 40 16.43 10.83 2.75
N LYS A 41 16.02 11.57 1.72
CA LYS A 41 16.73 12.74 1.24
C LYS A 41 16.81 13.82 2.32
N ASP A 42 15.71 14.08 3.01
CA ASP A 42 15.65 15.10 4.08
C ASP A 42 16.55 14.71 5.29
N LEU A 43 16.86 13.42 5.48
CA LEU A 43 17.89 12.93 6.40
C LEU A 43 19.32 13.03 5.84
N GLY A 44 19.51 13.56 4.63
CA GLY A 44 20.81 13.76 4.01
C GLY A 44 21.33 12.58 3.18
N HIS A 45 20.54 11.53 2.95
CA HIS A 45 20.93 10.38 2.13
C HIS A 45 20.75 10.68 0.62
N LYS A 46 21.54 10.01 -0.21
CA LYS A 46 21.40 10.03 -1.67
C LYS A 46 20.48 8.90 -2.09
N VAL A 47 19.39 9.23 -2.78
CA VAL A 47 18.40 8.23 -3.21
C VAL A 47 18.21 8.27 -4.71
N GLU A 48 18.32 7.11 -5.34
CA GLU A 48 17.92 6.90 -6.72
C GLU A 48 16.82 5.84 -6.81
N VAL A 49 15.72 6.20 -7.47
CA VAL A 49 14.63 5.28 -7.78
C VAL A 49 14.84 4.73 -9.19
N VAL A 50 14.82 3.41 -9.31
CA VAL A 50 14.76 2.73 -10.61
C VAL A 50 13.38 2.14 -10.77
N SER A 51 12.61 2.62 -11.75
CA SER A 51 11.20 2.22 -11.87
C SER A 51 10.82 1.73 -13.27
N GLY A 52 9.95 0.71 -13.30
CA GLY A 52 9.10 0.39 -14.45
C GLY A 52 7.87 1.30 -14.50
N GLN A 53 7.12 1.19 -15.60
CA GLN A 53 5.86 1.95 -15.80
C GLN A 53 4.70 1.33 -14.99
N PRO A 54 3.74 2.16 -14.51
CA PRO A 54 3.77 3.63 -14.50
C PRO A 54 4.79 4.18 -13.51
N TYR A 55 5.43 5.29 -13.88
CA TYR A 55 6.52 5.89 -13.11
C TYR A 55 5.99 6.70 -11.93
N PRO A 56 6.72 6.76 -10.79
CA PRO A 56 6.37 7.63 -9.68
C PRO A 56 6.62 9.11 -10.02
N ILE A 57 5.88 9.99 -9.34
CA ILE A 57 6.25 11.40 -9.20
C ILE A 57 7.06 11.50 -7.91
N LEU A 58 8.29 11.97 -8.01
CA LEU A 58 9.23 12.09 -6.88
C LEU A 58 9.49 13.56 -6.57
N ASP A 59 9.89 13.85 -5.34
CA ASP A 59 10.30 15.18 -4.92
C ASP A 59 11.62 15.58 -5.59
N GLU A 60 11.82 16.90 -5.73
CA GLU A 60 13.05 17.46 -6.27
C GLU A 60 14.29 16.95 -5.50
N GLY A 61 15.35 16.63 -6.21
CA GLY A 61 16.58 16.06 -5.66
C GLY A 61 16.60 14.55 -5.48
N VAL A 62 15.50 13.84 -5.73
CA VAL A 62 15.48 12.38 -5.82
C VAL A 62 15.62 11.99 -7.30
N LYS A 63 16.67 11.23 -7.61
CA LYS A 63 16.92 10.80 -8.98
C LYS A 63 15.98 9.67 -9.40
N LEU A 64 15.39 9.78 -10.61
CA LEU A 64 14.57 8.74 -11.22
C LEU A 64 15.24 8.18 -12.47
N THR A 65 15.57 6.91 -12.46
CA THR A 65 15.96 6.13 -13.64
C THR A 65 14.79 5.28 -14.12
N LYS A 66 14.37 5.53 -15.35
CA LYS A 66 13.26 4.85 -16.01
C LYS A 66 13.74 3.60 -16.73
N LEU A 67 13.19 2.44 -16.42
CA LEU A 67 13.39 1.19 -17.14
C LEU A 67 12.09 0.80 -17.86
N PRO A 68 11.93 1.21 -19.14
CA PRO A 68 10.68 0.99 -19.85
C PRO A 68 10.38 -0.51 -20.03
N SER A 69 9.11 -0.85 -19.92
CA SER A 69 8.52 -2.13 -20.27
C SER A 69 7.68 -2.00 -21.54
N LEU A 70 6.98 -3.04 -21.93
CA LEU A 70 6.01 -2.97 -23.03
C LEU A 70 4.73 -2.21 -22.64
N ASP A 71 4.52 -1.94 -21.34
CA ASP A 71 3.35 -1.26 -20.78
C ASP A 71 2.02 -1.82 -21.28
N LEU A 72 1.92 -3.16 -21.29
CA LEU A 72 0.81 -3.89 -21.92
C LEU A 72 -0.56 -3.57 -21.32
N TYR A 73 -0.61 -3.03 -20.09
CA TYR A 73 -1.85 -2.61 -19.44
C TYR A 73 -2.37 -1.24 -19.90
N SER A 74 -1.58 -0.48 -20.67
CA SER A 74 -2.03 0.75 -21.31
C SER A 74 -2.80 0.52 -22.62
N TYR A 75 -2.74 -0.72 -23.16
CA TYR A 75 -3.43 -1.10 -24.40
C TYR A 75 -4.78 -1.74 -24.13
N ASP A 76 -5.82 -1.31 -24.83
CA ASP A 76 -7.12 -1.99 -24.83
C ASP A 76 -7.03 -3.42 -25.39
N ASN A 77 -6.11 -3.64 -26.34
CA ASN A 77 -5.82 -4.95 -26.90
C ASN A 77 -4.29 -5.18 -26.93
N PRO A 78 -3.77 -6.14 -26.14
CA PRO A 78 -2.33 -6.44 -26.08
C PRO A 78 -1.71 -6.91 -27.40
N LEU A 79 -2.52 -7.39 -28.36
CA LEU A 79 -2.04 -7.75 -29.70
C LEU A 79 -1.51 -6.53 -30.47
N LYS A 80 -1.98 -5.31 -30.16
CA LYS A 80 -1.47 -4.07 -30.77
C LYS A 80 -0.02 -3.77 -30.41
N ALA A 81 0.48 -4.34 -29.32
CA ALA A 81 1.89 -4.20 -28.92
C ALA A 81 2.82 -5.14 -29.72
N PHE A 82 2.27 -6.02 -30.57
CA PHE A 82 3.08 -6.91 -31.39
C PHE A 82 3.87 -6.13 -32.44
N ASN A 83 5.19 -6.38 -32.46
CA ASN A 83 6.06 -5.98 -33.55
C ASN A 83 7.25 -6.96 -33.65
N LEU A 84 7.91 -6.99 -34.79
CA LEU A 84 9.01 -7.94 -35.05
C LEU A 84 10.25 -7.69 -34.15
N SER A 85 10.36 -6.52 -33.53
CA SER A 85 11.47 -6.23 -32.62
C SER A 85 11.37 -7.05 -31.32
N LEU A 86 10.19 -7.56 -30.94
CA LEU A 86 10.00 -8.45 -29.78
C LEU A 86 10.90 -9.68 -29.85
N PHE A 87 11.15 -10.22 -31.06
CA PHE A 87 12.04 -11.38 -31.23
C PHE A 87 13.51 -11.08 -30.96
N LYS A 88 13.91 -9.79 -30.95
CA LYS A 88 15.29 -9.37 -30.63
C LYS A 88 15.53 -9.27 -29.13
N ASN A 89 14.49 -9.17 -28.31
CA ASN A 89 14.57 -9.04 -26.86
C ASN A 89 13.77 -10.14 -26.16
N LYS A 90 14.47 -11.12 -25.62
CA LYS A 90 13.83 -12.27 -24.93
C LYS A 90 12.96 -11.85 -23.73
N ILE A 91 13.26 -10.75 -23.06
CA ILE A 91 12.48 -10.25 -21.92
C ILE A 91 11.15 -9.69 -22.41
N ASP A 92 11.17 -8.89 -23.47
CA ASP A 92 9.98 -8.27 -24.07
C ASP A 92 9.07 -9.35 -24.67
N LEU A 93 9.66 -10.32 -25.39
CA LEU A 93 8.90 -11.45 -25.93
C LEU A 93 8.22 -12.26 -24.82
N PHE A 94 8.94 -12.56 -23.75
CA PHE A 94 8.36 -13.25 -22.59
C PHE A 94 7.24 -12.44 -21.93
N GLU A 95 7.43 -11.12 -21.78
CA GLU A 95 6.42 -10.23 -21.21
C GLU A 95 5.13 -10.27 -22.01
N TRP A 96 5.23 -10.14 -23.32
CA TRP A 96 4.10 -10.19 -24.24
C TRP A 96 3.36 -11.53 -24.22
N ILE A 97 4.06 -12.66 -24.37
CA ILE A 97 3.47 -14.01 -24.34
C ILE A 97 2.81 -14.30 -22.98
N SER A 98 3.49 -13.93 -21.89
CA SER A 98 2.95 -14.12 -20.54
C SER A 98 1.64 -13.37 -20.35
N HIS A 99 1.59 -12.11 -20.81
CA HIS A 99 0.37 -11.30 -20.74
C HIS A 99 -0.78 -11.87 -21.56
N LEU A 100 -0.52 -12.31 -22.80
CA LEU A 100 -1.53 -12.96 -23.66
C LEU A 100 -2.11 -14.25 -23.03
N THR A 101 -1.33 -14.95 -22.22
CA THR A 101 -1.76 -16.15 -21.50
C THR A 101 -2.31 -15.86 -20.10
N GLY A 102 -2.62 -14.58 -19.79
CA GLY A 102 -3.19 -14.17 -18.51
C GLY A 102 -2.21 -14.12 -17.33
N GLY A 103 -0.91 -14.15 -17.59
CA GLY A 103 0.11 -14.04 -16.56
C GLY A 103 0.49 -12.60 -16.24
N PHE A 104 0.88 -12.34 -14.99
CA PHE A 104 1.44 -11.07 -14.55
C PHE A 104 2.95 -11.17 -14.45
N SER A 105 3.65 -10.77 -15.53
CA SER A 105 5.10 -10.93 -15.66
C SER A 105 5.92 -9.70 -15.30
N GLU A 106 5.28 -8.56 -15.08
CA GLU A 106 5.98 -7.28 -14.81
C GLU A 106 7.04 -7.37 -13.71
N PRO A 107 6.79 -7.98 -12.53
CA PRO A 107 7.83 -8.07 -11.51
C PRO A 107 9.08 -8.84 -12.00
N TYR A 108 8.89 -9.92 -12.75
CA TYR A 108 9.98 -10.73 -13.29
C TYR A 108 10.78 -9.97 -14.35
N THR A 109 10.07 -9.41 -15.35
CA THR A 109 10.73 -8.75 -16.50
C THR A 109 11.42 -7.45 -16.08
N PHE A 110 10.80 -6.70 -15.15
CA PHE A 110 11.47 -5.56 -14.51
C PHE A 110 12.75 -5.98 -13.78
N GLY A 111 12.70 -7.04 -12.98
CA GLY A 111 13.87 -7.56 -12.26
C GLY A 111 15.02 -7.94 -13.20
N GLU A 112 14.73 -8.51 -14.37
CA GLU A 112 15.74 -8.85 -15.38
C GLU A 112 16.34 -7.59 -16.03
N ARG A 113 15.50 -6.58 -16.37
CA ARG A 113 15.97 -5.28 -16.89
C ARG A 113 16.83 -4.55 -15.86
N MET A 114 16.36 -4.50 -14.61
CA MET A 114 17.07 -3.88 -13.48
C MET A 114 18.42 -4.54 -13.23
N ALA A 115 18.51 -5.87 -13.24
CA ALA A 115 19.77 -6.58 -13.06
C ALA A 115 20.77 -6.32 -14.18
N LYS A 116 20.31 -6.16 -15.44
CA LYS A 116 21.17 -5.77 -16.55
C LYS A 116 21.71 -4.35 -16.38
N TRP A 117 20.85 -3.41 -16.01
CA TRP A 117 21.22 -2.01 -15.76
C TRP A 117 22.19 -1.89 -14.59
N ALA A 118 21.92 -2.60 -13.52
CA ALA A 118 22.72 -2.55 -12.30
C ALA A 118 24.15 -3.08 -12.48
N LYS A 119 24.41 -4.02 -13.40
CA LYS A 119 25.77 -4.48 -13.70
C LYS A 119 26.76 -3.35 -14.01
N LEU A 120 26.27 -2.23 -14.54
CA LEU A 120 27.07 -1.07 -14.92
C LEU A 120 27.09 0.02 -13.84
N ASN A 121 26.20 -0.06 -12.86
CA ASN A 121 25.93 1.04 -11.93
C ASN A 121 26.04 0.66 -10.44
N TYR A 122 26.13 -0.62 -10.10
CA TYR A 122 25.97 -1.11 -8.74
C TYR A 122 26.97 -0.57 -7.73
N SER A 123 28.20 -0.31 -8.14
CA SER A 123 29.26 0.20 -7.27
C SER A 123 28.98 1.61 -6.72
N ASN A 124 27.95 2.28 -7.23
CA ASN A 124 27.55 3.62 -6.80
C ASN A 124 26.66 3.61 -5.54
N TYR A 125 26.22 2.44 -5.09
CA TYR A 125 25.24 2.30 -4.01
C TYR A 125 25.78 1.48 -2.85
N ASP A 126 25.40 1.89 -1.64
CA ASP A 126 25.70 1.18 -0.39
C ASP A 126 24.70 0.06 -0.13
N VAL A 127 23.45 0.23 -0.57
CA VAL A 127 22.35 -0.70 -0.34
C VAL A 127 21.29 -0.60 -1.43
N VAL A 128 20.64 -1.73 -1.71
CA VAL A 128 19.44 -1.82 -2.56
C VAL A 128 18.24 -2.09 -1.66
N HIS A 129 17.22 -1.24 -1.74
CA HIS A 129 15.95 -1.42 -1.03
C HIS A 129 14.80 -1.66 -2.01
N ASP A 130 14.40 -2.91 -2.17
CA ASP A 130 13.34 -3.33 -3.08
C ASP A 130 11.94 -3.00 -2.53
N ASN A 131 11.12 -2.34 -3.35
CA ASN A 131 9.73 -2.04 -3.04
C ASN A 131 8.81 -3.18 -3.51
N GLN A 132 8.86 -4.31 -2.81
CA GLN A 132 8.03 -5.51 -3.03
C GLN A 132 8.04 -6.06 -4.48
N THR A 133 9.09 -5.82 -5.26
CA THR A 133 9.25 -6.49 -6.56
C THR A 133 9.56 -7.97 -6.36
N LEU A 134 10.48 -8.27 -5.45
CA LEU A 134 10.91 -9.63 -5.07
C LEU A 134 11.22 -10.51 -6.29
N ALA A 135 11.93 -9.92 -7.25
CA ALA A 135 12.30 -10.59 -8.51
C ALA A 135 13.68 -11.26 -8.40
N TYR A 136 13.92 -12.27 -9.24
CA TYR A 136 15.22 -12.96 -9.30
C TYR A 136 16.39 -12.02 -9.60
N GLY A 137 16.14 -10.88 -10.24
CA GLY A 137 17.13 -9.82 -10.45
C GLY A 137 17.79 -9.34 -9.16
N LEU A 138 17.06 -9.31 -8.03
CA LEU A 138 17.60 -8.93 -6.73
C LEU A 138 18.64 -9.94 -6.22
N LEU A 139 18.43 -11.24 -6.47
CA LEU A 139 19.42 -12.26 -6.10
C LEU A 139 20.70 -12.13 -6.92
N LYS A 140 20.59 -11.67 -8.19
CA LYS A 140 21.77 -11.36 -9.02
C LYS A 140 22.58 -10.21 -8.42
N LEU A 141 21.92 -9.16 -7.90
CA LEU A 141 22.57 -8.06 -7.19
C LEU A 141 23.23 -8.54 -5.88
N LYS A 142 22.50 -9.32 -5.10
CA LYS A 142 23.06 -9.91 -3.87
C LYS A 142 24.32 -10.73 -4.15
N ASN A 143 24.32 -11.53 -5.22
CA ASN A 143 25.50 -12.32 -5.63
C ASN A 143 26.68 -11.47 -6.13
N MET A 144 26.45 -10.20 -6.45
CA MET A 144 27.53 -9.23 -6.73
C MET A 144 28.10 -8.58 -5.46
N GLY A 145 27.63 -8.99 -4.27
CA GLY A 145 28.09 -8.46 -2.98
C GLY A 145 27.38 -7.19 -2.52
N ILE A 146 26.28 -6.78 -3.18
CA ILE A 146 25.53 -5.60 -2.72
C ILE A 146 24.53 -6.03 -1.66
N PRO A 147 24.43 -5.32 -0.50
CA PRO A 147 23.38 -5.52 0.47
C PRO A 147 22.01 -5.28 -0.16
N VAL A 148 21.09 -6.24 -0.05
CA VAL A 148 19.73 -6.14 -0.59
C VAL A 148 18.74 -6.37 0.53
N VAL A 149 17.90 -5.38 0.79
CA VAL A 149 16.73 -5.49 1.65
C VAL A 149 15.45 -5.36 0.82
N GLY A 150 14.35 -5.91 1.28
CA GLY A 150 13.06 -5.78 0.59
C GLY A 150 11.96 -5.44 1.57
N THR A 151 11.16 -4.43 1.27
CA THR A 151 9.90 -4.18 2.00
C THR A 151 8.79 -5.02 1.42
N ILE A 152 8.05 -5.71 2.28
CA ILE A 152 6.83 -6.42 1.94
C ILE A 152 5.66 -5.73 2.65
N HIS A 153 4.84 -5.03 1.87
CA HIS A 153 3.70 -4.28 2.38
C HIS A 153 2.58 -5.20 2.85
N HIS A 154 2.31 -6.25 2.11
CA HIS A 154 1.47 -7.39 2.50
C HIS A 154 1.74 -8.59 1.58
N PRO A 155 1.56 -9.83 2.05
CA PRO A 155 1.63 -10.98 1.17
C PRO A 155 0.38 -11.01 0.30
N ILE A 156 0.57 -10.87 -1.03
CA ILE A 156 -0.52 -10.88 -2.03
C ILE A 156 -1.25 -12.25 -2.09
N THR A 157 -0.86 -13.19 -1.25
CA THR A 157 -1.53 -14.49 -1.07
C THR A 157 -2.97 -14.35 -0.59
N MET A 158 -3.28 -13.32 0.22
CA MET A 158 -4.66 -13.04 0.65
C MET A 158 -5.52 -12.56 -0.51
N ASP A 159 -4.98 -11.65 -1.33
CA ASP A 159 -5.62 -11.20 -2.58
C ASP A 159 -5.95 -12.40 -3.47
N LYS A 160 -4.97 -13.28 -3.69
CA LYS A 160 -5.17 -14.52 -4.47
C LYS A 160 -6.29 -15.39 -3.90
N LYS A 161 -6.31 -15.62 -2.58
CA LYS A 161 -7.33 -16.46 -1.93
C LYS A 161 -8.74 -15.86 -2.11
N ILE A 162 -8.87 -14.55 -1.90
CA ILE A 162 -10.13 -13.83 -2.00
C ILE A 162 -10.60 -13.79 -3.46
N ASP A 163 -9.72 -13.43 -4.40
CA ASP A 163 -10.03 -13.36 -5.82
C ASP A 163 -10.49 -14.71 -6.40
N ILE A 164 -9.80 -15.79 -6.06
CA ILE A 164 -10.19 -17.15 -6.50
C ILE A 164 -11.52 -17.56 -5.88
N LYS A 165 -11.76 -17.23 -4.60
CA LYS A 165 -13.02 -17.55 -3.91
C LYS A 165 -14.23 -16.88 -4.56
N HIS A 166 -14.06 -15.63 -5.02
CA HIS A 166 -15.15 -14.83 -5.62
C HIS A 166 -15.25 -15.01 -7.14
N ALA A 167 -14.36 -15.79 -7.77
CA ALA A 167 -14.47 -16.09 -9.20
C ALA A 167 -15.66 -17.01 -9.48
N GLU A 168 -16.58 -16.53 -10.32
CA GLU A 168 -17.87 -17.21 -10.60
C GLU A 168 -17.71 -18.48 -11.46
N THR A 169 -16.69 -18.54 -12.32
CA THR A 169 -16.49 -19.66 -13.26
C THR A 169 -15.14 -20.36 -13.04
N ILE A 170 -15.04 -21.62 -13.46
CA ILE A 170 -13.79 -22.40 -13.40
C ILE A 170 -12.72 -21.75 -14.28
N SER A 171 -13.08 -21.23 -15.45
CA SER A 171 -12.14 -20.53 -16.35
C SER A 171 -11.56 -19.28 -15.69
N LEU A 172 -12.38 -18.49 -15.00
CA LEU A 172 -11.91 -17.34 -14.23
C LEU A 172 -10.99 -17.76 -13.07
N LYS A 173 -11.28 -18.87 -12.38
CA LYS A 173 -10.39 -19.40 -11.33
C LYS A 173 -9.02 -19.79 -11.89
N ILE A 174 -8.97 -20.44 -13.06
CA ILE A 174 -7.72 -20.80 -13.73
C ILE A 174 -6.96 -19.55 -14.16
N LEU A 175 -7.64 -18.56 -14.73
CA LEU A 175 -7.04 -17.28 -15.12
C LEU A 175 -6.46 -16.54 -13.90
N LYS A 176 -7.19 -16.47 -12.80
CA LYS A 176 -6.69 -15.90 -11.54
C LYS A 176 -5.50 -16.68 -11.00
N TRP A 177 -5.53 -18.00 -11.02
CA TRP A 177 -4.40 -18.83 -10.61
C TRP A 177 -3.16 -18.54 -11.48
N ARG A 178 -3.33 -18.41 -12.78
CA ARG A 178 -2.25 -18.07 -13.75
C ARG A 178 -1.72 -16.65 -13.47
N TRP A 179 -2.61 -15.69 -13.25
CA TRP A 179 -2.23 -14.32 -12.89
C TRP A 179 -1.30 -14.29 -11.67
N TYR A 180 -1.68 -14.95 -10.59
CA TYR A 180 -0.93 -14.96 -9.34
C TYR A 180 0.29 -15.90 -9.35
N SER A 181 0.69 -16.48 -10.50
CA SER A 181 1.86 -17.38 -10.57
C SER A 181 3.19 -16.72 -10.20
N PHE A 182 3.31 -15.39 -10.34
CA PHE A 182 4.48 -14.62 -9.94
C PHE A 182 4.79 -14.71 -8.44
N LEU A 183 3.81 -15.03 -7.61
CA LEU A 183 4.01 -15.21 -6.15
C LEU A 183 5.02 -16.33 -5.85
N ASN A 184 5.11 -17.35 -6.69
CA ASN A 184 6.11 -18.42 -6.52
C ASN A 184 7.54 -17.86 -6.59
N MET A 185 7.79 -16.89 -7.47
CA MET A 185 9.07 -16.18 -7.55
C MET A 185 9.27 -15.31 -6.29
N GLN A 186 8.27 -14.50 -5.94
CA GLN A 186 8.36 -13.62 -4.79
C GLN A 186 8.66 -14.39 -3.49
N MET A 187 7.99 -15.52 -3.26
CA MET A 187 8.25 -16.38 -2.12
C MET A 187 9.68 -16.95 -2.11
N LYS A 188 10.20 -17.37 -3.27
CA LYS A 188 11.56 -17.92 -3.39
C LYS A 188 12.61 -16.85 -3.15
N VAL A 189 12.41 -15.64 -3.66
CA VAL A 189 13.32 -14.52 -3.50
C VAL A 189 13.30 -14.02 -2.06
N ALA A 190 12.11 -13.78 -1.49
CA ALA A 190 11.97 -13.29 -0.14
C ALA A 190 12.68 -14.18 0.90
N ARG A 191 12.61 -15.51 0.76
CA ARG A 191 13.31 -16.44 1.67
C ARG A 191 14.83 -16.27 1.68
N GLN A 192 15.41 -15.69 0.62
CA GLN A 192 16.86 -15.51 0.46
C GLN A 192 17.32 -14.10 0.82
N LEU A 193 16.40 -13.16 1.11
CA LEU A 193 16.73 -11.84 1.62
C LEU A 193 16.85 -11.89 3.15
N ASP A 194 17.78 -11.12 3.69
CA ASP A 194 18.01 -10.95 5.13
C ASP A 194 18.75 -9.63 5.35
N PRO A 195 18.13 -8.63 6.00
CA PRO A 195 16.77 -8.63 6.56
C PRO A 195 15.66 -8.36 5.53
N ILE A 196 14.42 -8.70 5.93
CA ILE A 196 13.18 -8.30 5.24
C ILE A 196 12.45 -7.28 6.10
N ILE A 197 11.99 -6.21 5.47
CA ILE A 197 11.20 -5.17 6.13
C ILE A 197 9.72 -5.52 6.01
N VAL A 198 9.01 -5.47 7.13
CA VAL A 198 7.56 -5.66 7.23
C VAL A 198 6.92 -4.43 7.84
N VAL A 199 5.72 -4.11 7.41
CA VAL A 199 5.05 -2.84 7.77
C VAL A 199 4.05 -2.99 8.93
N SER A 200 3.84 -4.22 9.41
CA SER A 200 2.98 -4.52 10.55
C SER A 200 3.32 -5.88 11.15
N GLU A 201 2.87 -6.12 12.37
CA GLU A 201 2.97 -7.43 13.01
C GLU A 201 2.10 -8.47 12.29
N ASN A 202 0.94 -8.03 11.77
CA ASN A 202 0.09 -8.89 10.96
C ASN A 202 0.82 -9.37 9.69
N THR A 203 1.46 -8.46 8.94
CA THR A 203 2.28 -8.82 7.76
C THR A 203 3.37 -9.80 8.13
N ARG A 204 4.04 -9.62 9.28
CA ARG A 204 5.07 -10.56 9.79
C ARG A 204 4.52 -11.97 9.98
N LYS A 205 3.37 -12.11 10.63
CA LYS A 205 2.71 -13.40 10.85
C LYS A 205 2.27 -14.06 9.54
N ASP A 206 1.71 -13.28 8.63
CA ASP A 206 1.27 -13.77 7.33
C ASP A 206 2.46 -14.25 6.48
N LEU A 207 3.60 -13.55 6.50
CA LEU A 207 4.82 -13.98 5.81
C LEU A 207 5.39 -15.27 6.40
N ALA A 208 5.41 -15.40 7.72
CA ALA A 208 5.84 -16.64 8.37
C ALA A 208 4.95 -17.82 7.94
N LYS A 209 3.63 -17.60 7.87
CA LYS A 209 2.66 -18.63 7.49
C LYS A 209 2.69 -18.96 5.99
N ASP A 210 2.58 -17.96 5.13
CA ASP A 210 2.35 -18.14 3.69
C ASP A 210 3.67 -18.25 2.91
N PHE A 211 4.69 -17.44 3.26
CA PHE A 211 5.99 -17.43 2.59
C PHE A 211 7.01 -18.35 3.26
N LYS A 212 6.72 -18.88 4.47
CA LYS A 212 7.65 -19.70 5.27
C LYS A 212 8.96 -18.95 5.58
N ILE A 213 8.86 -17.68 5.90
CA ILE A 213 9.99 -16.84 6.29
C ILE A 213 10.20 -16.96 7.79
N ASP A 214 11.46 -17.12 8.22
CA ASP A 214 11.82 -17.03 9.63
C ASP A 214 11.59 -15.60 10.14
N ILE A 215 10.77 -15.46 11.18
CA ILE A 215 10.46 -14.17 11.81
C ILE A 215 11.74 -13.42 12.24
N LYS A 216 12.81 -14.13 12.61
CA LYS A 216 14.10 -13.52 13.00
C LYS A 216 14.74 -12.71 11.88
N LYS A 217 14.44 -13.03 10.62
CA LYS A 217 14.92 -12.29 9.44
C LYS A 217 14.09 -11.03 9.15
N THR A 218 13.01 -10.80 9.87
CA THR A 218 12.12 -9.66 9.62
C THR A 218 12.43 -8.50 10.56
N ARG A 219 12.38 -7.29 10.04
CA ARG A 219 12.42 -6.03 10.79
C ARG A 219 11.13 -5.27 10.55
N LYS A 220 10.42 -4.94 11.64
CA LYS A 220 9.19 -4.19 11.54
C LYS A 220 9.51 -2.71 11.49
N VAL A 221 9.13 -2.06 10.38
CA VAL A 221 9.18 -0.61 10.22
C VAL A 221 7.80 -0.16 9.75
N LEU A 222 7.08 0.54 10.63
CA LEU A 222 5.76 1.06 10.32
C LEU A 222 5.88 2.18 9.29
N HIS A 223 4.93 2.29 8.38
CA HIS A 223 4.90 3.41 7.43
C HIS A 223 4.65 4.74 8.12
N GLY A 224 5.05 5.81 7.46
CA GLY A 224 4.63 7.16 7.81
C GLY A 224 3.29 7.51 7.18
N ILE A 225 2.62 8.50 7.76
CA ILE A 225 1.48 9.22 7.19
C ILE A 225 1.97 10.61 6.82
N ASP A 226 1.49 11.16 5.72
CA ASP A 226 1.77 12.57 5.35
C ASP A 226 0.97 13.51 6.28
N HIS A 227 1.44 13.62 7.52
CA HIS A 227 0.80 14.40 8.58
C HIS A 227 0.88 15.93 8.37
N LEU A 228 1.62 16.36 7.36
CA LEU A 228 1.71 17.77 6.96
C LEU A 228 0.57 18.15 6.02
N THR A 229 0.19 17.25 5.12
CA THR A 229 -0.98 17.38 4.24
C THR A 229 -2.26 16.97 5.00
N PHE A 230 -2.28 15.79 5.60
CA PHE A 230 -3.40 15.30 6.40
C PHE A 230 -3.31 15.82 7.83
N LYS A 231 -3.97 16.93 8.08
CA LYS A 231 -3.99 17.61 9.39
C LYS A 231 -5.35 18.24 9.65
N PRO A 232 -5.69 18.55 10.91
CA PRO A 232 -6.87 19.34 11.22
C PRO A 232 -6.84 20.68 10.50
N ILE A 233 -7.99 21.07 9.92
CA ILE A 233 -8.17 22.36 9.23
C ILE A 233 -9.19 23.18 10.02
N GLU A 234 -8.71 24.06 10.89
CA GLU A 234 -9.53 24.82 11.86
C GLU A 234 -10.63 25.67 11.20
N LYS A 235 -10.39 26.15 9.98
CA LYS A 235 -11.35 26.99 9.23
C LYS A 235 -12.55 26.20 8.68
N ILE A 236 -12.47 24.88 8.66
CA ILE A 236 -13.53 24.01 8.14
C ILE A 236 -14.42 23.56 9.29
N LYS A 237 -15.68 23.94 9.25
CA LYS A 237 -16.69 23.44 10.20
C LYS A 237 -17.12 22.03 9.80
N ARG A 238 -17.00 21.08 10.73
CA ARG A 238 -17.50 19.73 10.53
C ARG A 238 -19.02 19.70 10.38
N LYS A 239 -19.50 18.90 9.46
CA LYS A 239 -20.93 18.58 9.33
C LYS A 239 -21.30 17.62 10.45
N SER A 240 -22.53 17.71 10.92
CA SER A 240 -23.00 16.88 12.04
C SER A 240 -23.43 15.47 11.62
N ASN A 241 -23.60 15.22 10.32
CA ASN A 241 -24.24 14.02 9.77
C ASN A 241 -23.56 13.47 8.51
N GLN A 242 -22.22 13.54 8.42
CA GLN A 242 -21.49 13.04 7.25
C GLN A 242 -20.47 11.96 7.65
N LEU A 243 -20.64 10.76 7.12
CA LEU A 243 -19.64 9.70 7.14
C LEU A 243 -18.74 9.84 5.92
N ILE A 244 -17.47 9.42 6.06
CA ILE A 244 -16.53 9.35 4.95
C ILE A 244 -15.76 8.03 4.98
N THR A 245 -15.52 7.46 3.80
CA THR A 245 -14.67 6.30 3.62
C THR A 245 -13.83 6.43 2.35
N THR A 246 -12.61 5.91 2.38
CA THR A 246 -11.80 5.72 1.17
C THR A 246 -11.81 4.24 0.83
N ALA A 247 -12.62 3.87 -0.15
CA ALA A 247 -12.77 2.49 -0.58
C ALA A 247 -13.10 2.44 -2.07
N SER A 248 -12.33 1.67 -2.84
CA SER A 248 -12.71 1.37 -4.22
C SER A 248 -13.93 0.45 -4.22
N ALA A 249 -14.97 0.84 -4.96
CA ALA A 249 -16.14 -0.02 -5.13
C ALA A 249 -15.74 -1.36 -5.76
N ASP A 250 -16.38 -2.42 -5.32
CA ASP A 250 -16.25 -3.78 -5.84
C ASP A 250 -14.83 -4.39 -5.78
N VAL A 251 -13.96 -3.83 -4.94
CA VAL A 251 -12.76 -4.52 -4.48
C VAL A 251 -13.09 -5.22 -3.16
N PRO A 252 -13.22 -6.56 -3.15
CA PRO A 252 -13.71 -7.31 -1.98
C PRO A 252 -12.90 -7.04 -0.70
N LEU A 253 -11.58 -6.85 -0.84
CA LEU A 253 -10.69 -6.50 0.28
C LEU A 253 -11.04 -5.19 0.97
N LYS A 254 -11.65 -4.23 0.24
CA LYS A 254 -11.98 -2.91 0.79
C LYS A 254 -13.31 -2.88 1.55
N GLY A 255 -14.11 -3.93 1.46
CA GLY A 255 -15.27 -4.15 2.32
C GLY A 255 -16.42 -3.15 2.19
N LEU A 256 -16.45 -2.31 1.13
CA LEU A 256 -17.46 -1.25 0.97
C LEU A 256 -18.89 -1.79 1.04
N ILE A 257 -19.15 -2.98 0.52
CA ILE A 257 -20.47 -3.61 0.57
C ILE A 257 -20.99 -3.81 2.02
N TYR A 258 -20.11 -4.09 2.97
CA TYR A 258 -20.50 -4.23 4.38
C TYR A 258 -20.84 -2.88 5.00
N LEU A 259 -20.12 -1.82 4.63
CA LEU A 259 -20.45 -0.46 5.04
C LEU A 259 -21.78 0.00 4.46
N ILE A 260 -22.07 -0.28 3.18
CA ILE A 260 -23.38 0.05 2.57
C ILE A 260 -24.53 -0.63 3.32
N ARG A 261 -24.35 -1.88 3.72
CA ARG A 261 -25.38 -2.59 4.53
C ARG A 261 -25.53 -2.01 5.93
N ALA A 262 -24.44 -1.60 6.57
CA ALA A 262 -24.48 -0.91 7.86
C ALA A 262 -25.14 0.47 7.72
N TYR A 263 -24.84 1.19 6.63
CA TYR A 263 -25.41 2.50 6.34
C TYR A 263 -26.93 2.45 6.12
N ASP A 264 -27.43 1.42 5.45
CA ASP A 264 -28.90 1.19 5.34
C ASP A 264 -29.58 1.03 6.71
N LEU A 265 -28.91 0.41 7.68
CA LEU A 265 -29.39 0.32 9.05
C LEU A 265 -29.34 1.69 9.75
N LEU A 266 -28.23 2.42 9.60
CA LEU A 266 -28.05 3.75 10.19
C LEU A 266 -29.09 4.78 9.69
N LEU A 267 -29.52 4.69 8.43
CA LEU A 267 -30.52 5.59 7.87
C LEU A 267 -31.89 5.47 8.55
N LYS A 268 -32.18 4.38 9.25
CA LYS A 268 -33.42 4.22 10.04
C LYS A 268 -33.41 5.07 11.31
N ASP A 269 -32.20 5.19 11.94
CA ASP A 269 -32.01 5.98 13.15
C ASP A 269 -31.64 7.44 12.84
N PHE A 270 -30.92 7.65 11.73
CA PHE A 270 -30.37 8.94 11.29
C PHE A 270 -30.75 9.20 9.83
N PRO A 271 -32.00 9.59 9.51
CA PRO A 271 -32.48 9.75 8.12
C PRO A 271 -31.68 10.76 7.28
N GLU A 272 -31.10 11.78 7.94
CA GLU A 272 -30.30 12.83 7.27
C GLU A 272 -28.81 12.51 7.14
N LEU A 273 -28.40 11.30 7.55
CA LEU A 273 -27.02 10.88 7.46
C LEU A 273 -26.58 10.76 5.99
N GLN A 274 -25.41 11.28 5.68
CA GLN A 274 -24.80 11.23 4.35
C GLN A 274 -23.56 10.34 4.37
N LEU A 275 -23.29 9.66 3.27
CA LEU A 275 -22.07 8.88 3.10
C LEU A 275 -21.28 9.40 1.89
N VAL A 276 -20.04 9.82 2.12
CA VAL A 276 -19.07 10.15 1.08
C VAL A 276 -18.10 9.00 0.91
N VAL A 277 -17.97 8.51 -0.33
CA VAL A 277 -17.04 7.43 -0.70
C VAL A 277 -16.00 8.01 -1.65
N ILE A 278 -14.75 8.06 -1.20
CA ILE A 278 -13.62 8.39 -2.06
C ILE A 278 -13.26 7.14 -2.86
N GLY A 279 -13.65 7.15 -4.13
CA GLY A 279 -13.50 6.03 -5.07
C GLY A 279 -14.55 6.09 -6.18
N LYS A 280 -14.29 5.39 -7.28
CA LYS A 280 -15.26 5.30 -8.41
C LYS A 280 -16.22 4.15 -8.17
N LEU A 281 -17.52 4.42 -8.26
CA LEU A 281 -18.53 3.35 -8.32
C LEU A 281 -18.40 2.64 -9.67
N ARG A 282 -18.32 1.31 -9.61
CA ARG A 282 -18.32 0.43 -10.79
C ARG A 282 -19.57 -0.43 -10.77
N GLU A 283 -19.95 -0.94 -11.94
CA GLU A 283 -20.96 -1.98 -12.02
C GLU A 283 -20.47 -3.24 -11.29
N GLY A 284 -21.25 -3.72 -10.33
CA GLY A 284 -20.87 -4.87 -9.52
C GLY A 284 -21.74 -5.08 -8.28
N PRO A 285 -21.29 -5.88 -7.31
CA PRO A 285 -22.06 -6.19 -6.10
C PRO A 285 -22.48 -4.96 -5.29
N THR A 286 -21.59 -3.97 -5.13
CA THR A 286 -21.89 -2.74 -4.38
C THR A 286 -22.96 -1.89 -5.07
N SER A 287 -22.86 -1.70 -6.39
CA SER A 287 -23.86 -0.98 -7.20
C SER A 287 -25.24 -1.63 -7.06
N LYS A 288 -25.30 -2.96 -7.23
CA LYS A 288 -26.54 -3.74 -7.07
C LYS A 288 -27.13 -3.65 -5.66
N GLU A 289 -26.27 -3.63 -4.63
CA GLU A 289 -26.74 -3.51 -3.24
C GLU A 289 -27.34 -2.13 -2.97
N LEU A 290 -26.75 -1.05 -3.49
CA LEU A 290 -27.27 0.32 -3.40
C LEU A 290 -28.67 0.43 -4.05
N ASP A 291 -28.84 -0.15 -5.24
CA ASP A 291 -30.12 -0.14 -5.96
C ASP A 291 -31.18 -0.97 -5.22
N LYS A 292 -30.82 -2.17 -4.77
CA LYS A 292 -31.70 -3.06 -3.99
C LYS A 292 -32.22 -2.38 -2.72
N LYS A 293 -31.37 -1.56 -2.07
CA LYS A 293 -31.72 -0.83 -0.85
C LYS A 293 -32.43 0.51 -1.11
N GLY A 294 -32.41 1.00 -2.35
CA GLY A 294 -32.98 2.30 -2.70
C GLY A 294 -32.25 3.50 -2.08
N ILE A 295 -30.96 3.36 -1.78
CA ILE A 295 -30.16 4.38 -1.09
C ILE A 295 -29.04 4.98 -1.96
N ARG A 296 -29.03 4.72 -3.27
CA ARG A 296 -28.00 5.20 -4.18
C ARG A 296 -27.80 6.72 -4.10
N GLU A 297 -28.88 7.49 -4.07
CA GLU A 297 -28.85 8.95 -4.02
C GLU A 297 -28.36 9.53 -2.68
N LYS A 298 -28.29 8.70 -1.63
CA LYS A 298 -27.76 9.09 -0.31
C LYS A 298 -26.25 8.85 -0.18
N VAL A 299 -25.61 8.27 -1.22
CA VAL A 299 -24.18 7.97 -1.24
C VAL A 299 -23.49 8.77 -2.34
N ARG A 300 -22.61 9.67 -1.94
CA ARG A 300 -21.83 10.50 -2.87
C ARG A 300 -20.49 9.85 -3.14
N PHE A 301 -20.25 9.45 -4.39
CA PHE A 301 -18.93 8.97 -4.85
C PHE A 301 -18.12 10.13 -5.41
N VAL A 302 -16.84 10.20 -5.02
CA VAL A 302 -15.88 11.21 -5.50
C VAL A 302 -14.56 10.52 -5.85
N SER A 303 -13.91 10.95 -6.92
CA SER A 303 -12.66 10.35 -7.39
C SER A 303 -11.75 11.38 -8.02
N ASP A 304 -10.52 10.96 -8.33
CA ASP A 304 -9.50 11.79 -9.00
C ASP A 304 -9.15 13.06 -8.19
N LEU A 305 -9.18 12.94 -6.86
CA LEU A 305 -8.89 14.00 -5.91
C LEU A 305 -7.39 14.05 -5.58
N THR A 306 -6.92 15.25 -5.32
CA THR A 306 -5.60 15.51 -4.71
C THR A 306 -5.61 15.17 -3.22
N SER A 307 -4.43 14.99 -2.63
CA SER A 307 -4.31 14.75 -1.18
C SER A 307 -4.91 15.89 -0.34
N ASP A 308 -4.77 17.14 -0.79
CA ASP A 308 -5.36 18.31 -0.12
C ASP A 308 -6.89 18.29 -0.16
N GLU A 309 -7.50 17.92 -1.30
CA GLU A 309 -8.95 17.77 -1.41
C GLU A 309 -9.48 16.63 -0.54
N ILE A 310 -8.73 15.52 -0.44
CA ILE A 310 -9.05 14.41 0.48
C ILE A 310 -8.98 14.89 1.94
N ALA A 311 -7.95 15.64 2.31
CA ALA A 311 -7.81 16.20 3.65
C ALA A 311 -8.97 17.17 4.00
N GLN A 312 -9.43 17.98 3.03
CA GLN A 312 -10.61 18.83 3.21
C GLN A 312 -11.87 18.00 3.46
N LEU A 313 -12.10 16.93 2.68
CA LEU A 313 -13.24 16.04 2.88
C LEU A 313 -13.21 15.36 4.26
N TYR A 314 -12.04 14.95 4.75
CA TYR A 314 -11.89 14.46 6.12
C TYR A 314 -12.23 15.54 7.14
N ALA A 315 -11.74 16.77 6.97
CA ALA A 315 -12.01 17.88 7.87
C ALA A 315 -13.51 18.24 7.95
N GLU A 316 -14.25 18.12 6.82
CA GLU A 316 -15.69 18.36 6.75
C GLU A 316 -16.53 17.24 7.39
N SER A 317 -15.99 16.03 7.52
CA SER A 317 -16.78 14.86 7.88
C SER A 317 -16.87 14.64 9.40
N THR A 318 -17.97 14.03 9.83
CA THR A 318 -18.24 13.74 11.26
C THR A 318 -17.41 12.55 11.74
N ILE A 319 -17.42 11.44 10.98
CA ILE A 319 -16.79 10.17 11.30
C ILE A 319 -16.17 9.59 10.04
N ALA A 320 -14.93 9.12 10.14
CA ALA A 320 -14.31 8.28 9.11
C ALA A 320 -14.58 6.80 9.39
N VAL A 321 -14.75 6.03 8.32
CA VAL A 321 -14.96 4.58 8.41
C VAL A 321 -13.95 3.85 7.51
N SER A 322 -13.23 2.88 8.07
CA SER A 322 -12.34 1.97 7.32
C SER A 322 -12.92 0.55 7.36
N PRO A 323 -13.77 0.16 6.39
CA PRO A 323 -14.52 -1.10 6.44
C PRO A 323 -13.75 -2.29 5.87
N SER A 324 -12.44 -2.16 5.63
CA SER A 324 -11.62 -3.13 4.92
C SER A 324 -11.63 -4.52 5.58
N VAL A 325 -11.72 -5.55 4.74
CA VAL A 325 -11.60 -6.96 5.16
C VAL A 325 -10.14 -7.30 5.45
N TYR A 326 -9.21 -6.65 4.74
CA TYR A 326 -7.79 -6.80 4.96
C TYR A 326 -7.02 -5.57 4.49
N GLU A 327 -6.07 -5.12 5.30
CA GLU A 327 -5.09 -4.08 4.97
C GLU A 327 -3.68 -4.53 5.37
N GLY A 328 -2.69 -4.22 4.54
CA GLY A 328 -1.28 -4.42 4.89
C GLY A 328 -0.78 -3.39 5.89
N PHE A 329 -1.24 -2.14 5.74
CA PHE A 329 -1.00 -1.04 6.69
C PHE A 329 -2.29 -0.27 6.99
N GLY A 330 -2.93 0.32 5.98
CA GLY A 330 -4.18 1.08 6.16
C GLY A 330 -3.94 2.60 6.12
N PHE A 331 -3.32 3.10 5.05
CA PHE A 331 -3.11 4.53 4.85
C PHE A 331 -4.36 5.37 5.08
N PRO A 332 -5.56 5.02 4.53
CA PRO A 332 -6.75 5.84 4.73
C PRO A 332 -7.17 5.98 6.20
N ALA A 333 -6.99 4.94 7.01
CA ALA A 333 -7.25 5.00 8.45
C ALA A 333 -6.28 5.98 9.14
N GLY A 334 -4.98 5.87 8.84
CA GLY A 334 -3.96 6.78 9.36
C GLY A 334 -4.14 8.22 8.90
N GLU A 335 -4.53 8.45 7.64
CA GLU A 335 -4.83 9.78 7.09
C GLU A 335 -6.02 10.44 7.79
N ALA A 336 -7.10 9.68 8.00
CA ALA A 336 -8.26 10.13 8.76
C ALA A 336 -7.88 10.50 10.21
N MET A 337 -7.16 9.61 10.91
CA MET A 337 -6.65 9.88 12.26
C MET A 337 -5.74 11.12 12.27
N SER A 338 -4.91 11.28 11.26
CA SER A 338 -4.03 12.44 11.09
C SER A 338 -4.80 13.76 10.95
N CYS A 339 -5.97 13.74 10.30
CA CYS A 339 -6.89 14.88 10.22
C CYS A 339 -7.67 15.12 11.52
N GLY A 340 -7.44 14.33 12.56
CA GLY A 340 -8.16 14.45 13.84
C GLY A 340 -9.65 14.12 13.74
N ILE A 341 -10.07 13.30 12.76
CA ILE A 341 -11.44 12.81 12.64
C ILE A 341 -11.58 11.49 13.40
N PRO A 342 -12.65 11.31 14.22
CA PRO A 342 -12.89 10.05 14.89
C PRO A 342 -13.09 8.91 13.88
N LEU A 343 -12.52 7.75 14.18
CA LEU A 343 -12.47 6.62 13.24
C LEU A 343 -13.17 5.39 13.79
N VAL A 344 -14.04 4.80 12.97
CA VAL A 344 -14.49 3.41 13.11
C VAL A 344 -13.75 2.56 12.08
N SER A 345 -13.05 1.55 12.52
CA SER A 345 -12.26 0.66 11.66
C SER A 345 -12.62 -0.79 11.94
N THR A 346 -12.39 -1.64 10.96
CA THR A 346 -12.50 -3.09 11.19
C THR A 346 -11.20 -3.66 11.77
N ASN A 347 -11.26 -4.93 12.21
CA ASN A 347 -10.09 -5.70 12.62
C ASN A 347 -9.37 -6.37 11.43
N GLY A 348 -9.53 -5.84 10.21
CA GLY A 348 -8.96 -6.40 8.97
C GLY A 348 -7.44 -6.16 8.85
N GLY A 349 -6.65 -7.22 8.95
CA GLY A 349 -5.19 -7.15 8.76
C GLY A 349 -4.49 -6.30 9.83
N SER A 350 -3.78 -5.25 9.40
CA SER A 350 -3.02 -4.35 10.28
C SER A 350 -3.84 -3.23 10.92
N LEU A 351 -5.10 -3.07 10.58
CA LEU A 351 -5.92 -1.95 11.07
C LEU A 351 -5.95 -1.85 12.60
N PRO A 352 -6.07 -2.94 13.40
CA PRO A 352 -6.00 -2.85 14.86
C PRO A 352 -4.65 -2.30 15.36
N GLU A 353 -3.54 -2.57 14.67
CA GLU A 353 -2.22 -2.06 15.02
C GLU A 353 -2.11 -0.55 14.72
N VAL A 354 -2.73 -0.09 13.62
CA VAL A 354 -2.75 1.33 13.25
C VAL A 354 -3.66 2.12 14.18
N VAL A 355 -4.88 1.66 14.38
CA VAL A 355 -5.90 2.37 15.20
C VAL A 355 -5.54 2.33 16.69
N GLY A 356 -5.18 1.16 17.21
CA GLY A 356 -4.91 0.98 18.64
C GLY A 356 -6.14 1.32 19.48
N ASP A 357 -5.92 2.17 20.48
CA ASP A 357 -6.92 2.73 21.40
C ASP A 357 -7.52 4.08 20.94
N ALA A 358 -7.11 4.57 19.79
CA ALA A 358 -7.49 5.89 19.27
C ALA A 358 -8.68 5.86 18.30
N GLY A 359 -9.55 4.87 18.40
CA GLY A 359 -10.75 4.71 17.59
C GLY A 359 -11.52 3.44 17.95
N ILE A 360 -12.65 3.21 17.31
CA ILE A 360 -13.45 2.00 17.50
C ILE A 360 -13.02 0.94 16.49
N VAL A 361 -12.67 -0.26 16.97
CA VAL A 361 -12.34 -1.42 16.13
C VAL A 361 -13.45 -2.46 16.24
N VAL A 362 -14.06 -2.78 15.09
CA VAL A 362 -15.17 -3.73 14.98
C VAL A 362 -14.78 -4.93 14.12
N ASN A 363 -15.63 -5.98 14.06
CA ASN A 363 -15.36 -7.14 13.22
C ASN A 363 -15.46 -6.79 11.73
N HIS A 364 -14.49 -7.27 10.92
CA HIS A 364 -14.57 -7.15 9.46
C HIS A 364 -15.68 -8.03 8.89
N SER A 365 -16.19 -7.68 7.72
CA SER A 365 -17.27 -8.42 7.04
C SER A 365 -18.57 -8.54 7.84
N ASP A 366 -18.76 -7.68 8.84
CA ASP A 366 -19.92 -7.66 9.74
C ASP A 366 -20.62 -6.29 9.69
N PRO A 367 -21.72 -6.15 8.93
CA PRO A 367 -22.48 -4.90 8.85
C PRO A 367 -23.07 -4.45 10.18
N LEU A 368 -23.44 -5.40 11.07
CA LEU A 368 -24.05 -5.05 12.34
C LEU A 368 -23.00 -4.46 13.30
N SER A 369 -21.80 -5.05 13.36
CA SER A 369 -20.71 -4.48 14.14
C SER A 369 -20.31 -3.07 13.64
N LEU A 370 -20.27 -2.85 12.31
CA LEU A 370 -20.05 -1.52 11.74
C LEU A 370 -21.15 -0.53 12.12
N TYR A 371 -22.43 -0.94 12.01
CA TYR A 371 -23.56 -0.13 12.44
C TYR A 371 -23.43 0.28 13.91
N GLN A 372 -23.14 -0.67 14.81
CA GLN A 372 -23.02 -0.40 16.24
C GLN A 372 -21.87 0.58 16.55
N GLY A 373 -20.69 0.36 16.00
CA GLY A 373 -19.53 1.24 16.21
C GLY A 373 -19.74 2.65 15.66
N ILE A 374 -20.39 2.79 14.49
CA ILE A 374 -20.70 4.12 13.92
C ILE A 374 -21.78 4.81 14.75
N LYS A 375 -22.84 4.09 15.13
CA LYS A 375 -23.91 4.63 15.97
C LYS A 375 -23.38 5.14 17.30
N GLU A 376 -22.49 4.39 17.95
CA GLU A 376 -21.86 4.80 19.22
C GLU A 376 -21.18 6.17 19.10
N LEU A 377 -20.48 6.44 17.97
CA LEU A 377 -19.87 7.74 17.75
C LEU A 377 -20.87 8.82 17.29
N LEU A 378 -21.97 8.45 16.62
CA LEU A 378 -23.00 9.44 16.25
C LEU A 378 -23.74 9.95 17.48
N ASP A 379 -24.02 9.07 18.45
CA ASP A 379 -24.74 9.39 19.68
C ASP A 379 -23.88 10.15 20.71
N ASP A 380 -22.51 10.09 20.64
CA ASP A 380 -21.61 10.64 21.66
C ASP A 380 -20.60 11.62 21.05
N GLU A 381 -20.88 12.93 21.20
CA GLU A 381 -19.99 14.01 20.70
C GLU A 381 -18.68 14.10 21.47
N GLU A 382 -18.70 13.90 22.77
CA GLU A 382 -17.49 13.98 23.60
C GLU A 382 -16.52 12.87 23.19
N LYS A 383 -17.02 11.67 22.97
CA LYS A 383 -16.23 10.55 22.50
C LYS A 383 -15.63 10.80 21.12
N ARG A 384 -16.38 11.45 20.21
CA ARG A 384 -15.84 11.87 18.91
C ARG A 384 -14.65 12.81 19.05
N LEU A 385 -14.74 13.80 19.95
CA LEU A 385 -13.66 14.75 20.19
C LEU A 385 -12.42 14.06 20.78
N VAL A 386 -12.62 13.17 21.76
CA VAL A 386 -11.54 12.40 22.39
C VAL A 386 -10.82 11.53 21.36
N TYR A 387 -11.54 10.72 20.59
CA TYR A 387 -10.92 9.85 19.60
C TYR A 387 -10.27 10.61 18.44
N GLY A 388 -10.84 11.75 18.02
CA GLY A 388 -10.19 12.59 17.01
C GLY A 388 -8.83 13.12 17.49
N LYS A 389 -8.75 13.58 18.75
CA LYS A 389 -7.50 14.03 19.36
C LYS A 389 -6.49 12.89 19.52
N MET A 390 -6.92 11.77 20.13
CA MET A 390 -6.06 10.61 20.32
C MET A 390 -5.51 10.06 18.97
N GLY A 391 -6.36 10.06 17.92
CA GLY A 391 -5.95 9.66 16.58
C GLY A 391 -4.80 10.51 16.03
N ARG A 392 -4.93 11.83 16.12
CA ARG A 392 -3.87 12.77 15.70
C ARG A 392 -2.59 12.58 16.48
N GLU A 393 -2.67 12.51 17.80
CA GLU A 393 -1.51 12.32 18.69
C GLU A 393 -0.78 11.02 18.37
N ARG A 394 -1.53 9.91 18.16
CA ARG A 394 -0.97 8.63 17.80
C ARG A 394 -0.23 8.66 16.46
N VAL A 395 -0.76 9.38 15.46
CA VAL A 395 -0.08 9.52 14.16
C VAL A 395 1.24 10.27 14.32
N LEU A 396 1.24 11.38 15.06
CA LEU A 396 2.45 12.17 15.29
C LEU A 396 3.51 11.42 16.10
N ASP A 397 3.11 10.55 17.02
CA ASP A 397 4.01 9.72 17.81
C ASP A 397 4.58 8.54 17.01
N LYS A 398 3.74 7.80 16.26
CA LYS A 398 4.10 6.48 15.72
C LYS A 398 4.21 6.38 14.21
N PHE A 399 3.62 7.32 13.46
CA PHE A 399 3.45 7.16 12.01
C PHE A 399 3.98 8.39 11.24
N THR A 400 5.17 8.90 11.57
CA THR A 400 5.83 9.94 10.78
C THR A 400 6.81 9.33 9.77
N TRP A 401 6.95 9.92 8.60
CA TRP A 401 7.91 9.46 7.59
C TRP A 401 9.35 9.65 8.04
N GLU A 402 9.63 10.68 8.85
CA GLU A 402 10.95 10.90 9.44
C GLU A 402 11.36 9.74 10.34
N ARG A 403 10.48 9.28 11.25
CA ARG A 403 10.69 8.12 12.09
C ARG A 403 10.92 6.86 11.23
N ALA A 404 10.02 6.61 10.27
CA ALA A 404 10.12 5.46 9.37
C ALA A 404 11.46 5.43 8.61
N ALA A 405 11.90 6.60 8.11
CA ALA A 405 13.18 6.71 7.40
C ALA A 405 14.38 6.42 8.31
N ARG A 406 14.38 6.91 9.55
CA ARG A 406 15.45 6.59 10.54
C ARG A 406 15.52 5.09 10.81
N GLU A 407 14.40 4.45 11.09
CA GLU A 407 14.34 3.00 11.32
C GLU A 407 14.77 2.18 10.08
N LEU A 408 14.41 2.63 8.86
CA LEU A 408 14.88 2.01 7.62
C LEU A 408 16.40 2.12 7.46
N VAL A 409 16.97 3.29 7.79
CA VAL A 409 18.42 3.51 7.74
C VAL A 409 19.14 2.56 8.69
N ASP A 410 18.60 2.31 9.89
CA ASP A 410 19.18 1.34 10.83
C ASP A 410 19.17 -0.08 10.24
N VAL A 411 18.09 -0.47 9.56
CA VAL A 411 18.01 -1.76 8.85
C VAL A 411 19.02 -1.83 7.69
N TYR A 412 19.26 -0.73 6.98
CA TYR A 412 20.28 -0.69 5.92
C TYR A 412 21.68 -0.85 6.48
N LYS A 413 22.01 -0.18 7.59
CA LYS A 413 23.29 -0.35 8.27
C LYS A 413 23.51 -1.79 8.71
N GLU A 414 22.48 -2.43 9.27
CA GLU A 414 22.51 -3.85 9.61
C GLU A 414 22.82 -4.71 8.37
N ALA A 415 22.12 -4.50 7.26
CA ALA A 415 22.32 -5.26 6.03
C ALA A 415 23.73 -5.07 5.45
N ILE A 416 24.27 -3.85 5.49
CA ILE A 416 25.65 -3.54 5.03
C ILE A 416 26.69 -4.27 5.89
N ILE A 417 26.49 -4.29 7.20
CA ILE A 417 27.41 -5.00 8.11
C ILE A 417 27.37 -6.50 7.85
N ASN A 418 26.18 -7.07 7.69
CA ASN A 418 26.00 -8.51 7.46
C ASN A 418 26.58 -8.99 6.12
N ALA A 419 26.56 -8.13 5.09
CA ALA A 419 27.12 -8.46 3.76
C ALA A 419 28.65 -8.41 3.73
N ASN A 420 29.30 -7.73 4.69
CA ASN A 420 30.76 -7.59 4.80
C ASN A 420 31.40 -8.60 5.76
N ASN A 421 30.60 -9.45 6.40
CA ASN A 421 31.02 -10.56 7.25
C ASN A 421 30.89 -11.89 6.51
#